data_a94da1d16d0170140555aa02fc7918f1
#
_entry.id   a94da1d16d0170140555aa02fc7918f1
#
_cell.length_a   1.000
_cell.length_b   1.000
_cell.length_c   1.000
_cell.angle_alpha   90.00
_cell.angle_beta   90.00
_cell.angle_gamma   90.00
#
_symmetry.space_group_name_H-M   'P 1'
#
loop_
_entity.id
_entity.type
_entity.pdbx_description
1 polymer ?
#
loop_
_entity_poly.entity_id
_entity_poly.type
_entity_poly.pdbx_seq_one_letter_code
_entity_poly.pdbx_strand_id
1 'polypeptide(L)'
;MLYDIIKSLRKILLLTLIYVFFASFAFSEEIEKDNIFLIDDAPFDVHKSKIEEIQKSKTEYDSYGFRLKESITSTLPSDEECINHKRPVYLLDTATTRYFEKGPLDSFHTGFFYKGSLPISMIQGGVTHTDYTQNNIENHFRGYLKNGKTSFNISTRYTPRKDLDFFQFLIGDLFVSHQLTQHNRIVFGNSRTHTGEEGSKPDWQVPLISYSQISRNFGNIRKFGARVVGEYDLVEYDFGGYSSDSYFREFFPRVEFTGWVNFKPLGKTNGKYGDLKIGGGISSGHNNFTYNVAGAYARYQYKKFRADFEFANADGYNGNLGLSKKHARGLYTTVYYRITPKVELLARYDFFQPDLDVSKKDIKEYVVGLNYYLKGQGLRFMLNYIFRQSDFGNDSHRIILGTQIML
;
A
#
# COMPACT_ATOMS: atom_id res chain seq x y z
N MET A 1 2.47 28.96 28.76
CA MET A 1 2.38 28.56 27.36
C MET A 1 3.01 27.17 27.08
N LEU A 2 4.33 26.96 27.19
CA LEU A 2 4.95 25.64 26.96
C LEU A 2 4.42 24.55 27.91
N TYR A 3 4.26 24.88 29.19
CA TYR A 3 3.70 23.99 30.21
C TYR A 3 2.24 23.58 29.91
N ASP A 4 1.43 24.52 29.44
CA ASP A 4 0.02 24.26 29.10
C ASP A 4 -0.11 23.40 27.83
N ILE A 5 0.79 23.57 26.88
CA ILE A 5 0.90 22.72 25.67
C ILE A 5 1.27 21.29 26.06
N ILE A 6 2.26 21.11 26.94
CA ILE A 6 2.69 19.79 27.42
C ILE A 6 1.55 19.11 28.22
N LYS A 7 0.82 19.87 29.02
CA LYS A 7 -0.33 19.37 29.78
C LYS A 7 -1.49 18.97 28.88
N SER A 8 -1.76 19.73 27.84
CA SER A 8 -2.76 19.40 26.82
C SER A 8 -2.37 18.17 25.98
N LEU A 9 -1.10 18.09 25.57
CA LEU A 9 -0.56 16.92 24.87
C LEU A 9 -0.64 15.64 25.73
N ARG A 10 -0.33 15.71 27.01
CA ARG A 10 -0.51 14.58 27.96
C ARG A 10 -1.96 14.14 28.05
N LYS A 11 -2.91 15.07 28.11
CA LYS A 11 -4.36 14.73 28.16
C LYS A 11 -4.82 14.10 26.86
N ILE A 12 -4.43 14.64 25.70
CA ILE A 12 -4.77 14.10 24.39
C ILE A 12 -4.14 12.71 24.22
N LEU A 13 -2.87 12.54 24.56
CA LEU A 13 -2.19 11.25 24.49
C LEU A 13 -2.87 10.19 25.40
N LEU A 14 -3.24 10.59 26.61
CA LEU A 14 -3.94 9.71 27.56
C LEU A 14 -5.32 9.33 27.05
N LEU A 15 -6.09 10.28 26.53
CA LEU A 15 -7.42 10.02 25.94
C LEU A 15 -7.33 9.15 24.70
N THR A 16 -6.34 9.35 23.85
CA THR A 16 -6.11 8.53 22.65
C THR A 16 -5.67 7.12 23.04
N LEU A 17 -4.80 6.96 24.04
CA LEU A 17 -4.42 5.66 24.58
C LEU A 17 -5.60 4.92 25.20
N ILE A 18 -6.44 5.63 25.96
CA ILE A 18 -7.66 5.08 26.55
C ILE A 18 -8.64 4.66 25.44
N TYR A 19 -8.86 5.50 24.44
CA TYR A 19 -9.73 5.17 23.31
C TYR A 19 -9.23 3.96 22.51
N VAL A 20 -7.93 3.90 22.21
CA VAL A 20 -7.29 2.75 21.54
C VAL A 20 -7.40 1.50 22.40
N PHE A 21 -7.21 1.62 23.72
CA PHE A 21 -7.32 0.50 24.66
C PHE A 21 -8.76 -0.03 24.74
N PHE A 22 -9.76 0.84 24.89
CA PHE A 22 -11.16 0.42 24.92
C PHE A 22 -11.68 -0.07 23.57
N ALA A 23 -11.27 0.55 22.47
CA ALA A 23 -11.61 0.05 21.14
C ALA A 23 -11.02 -1.34 20.88
N SER A 24 -9.76 -1.59 21.28
CA SER A 24 -9.15 -2.91 21.16
C SER A 24 -9.80 -3.96 22.05
N PHE A 25 -10.30 -3.59 23.22
CA PHE A 25 -11.02 -4.49 24.14
C PHE A 25 -12.42 -4.83 23.61
N ALA A 26 -13.17 -3.83 23.17
CA ALA A 26 -14.50 -4.06 22.58
C ALA A 26 -14.42 -4.93 21.31
N PHE A 27 -13.43 -4.69 20.45
CA PHE A 27 -13.22 -5.51 19.27
C PHE A 27 -12.76 -6.94 19.59
N SER A 28 -11.97 -7.16 20.64
CA SER A 28 -11.52 -8.52 21.01
C SER A 28 -12.66 -9.38 21.59
N GLU A 29 -13.57 -8.78 22.35
CA GLU A 29 -14.74 -9.48 22.91
C GLU A 29 -15.80 -9.80 21.83
N GLU A 30 -16.00 -8.91 20.86
CA GLU A 30 -16.93 -9.13 19.74
C GLU A 30 -16.42 -10.19 18.77
N ILE A 31 -15.12 -10.21 18.46
CA ILE A 31 -14.49 -11.22 17.59
C ILE A 31 -14.57 -12.62 18.24
N GLU A 32 -14.41 -12.73 19.55
CA GLU A 32 -14.52 -14.01 20.25
C GLU A 32 -15.98 -14.52 20.30
N LYS A 33 -16.96 -13.62 20.42
CA LYS A 33 -18.39 -13.98 20.41
C LYS A 33 -18.89 -14.34 19.01
N ASP A 34 -18.46 -13.62 17.97
CA ASP A 34 -18.88 -13.90 16.60
C ASP A 34 -18.30 -15.22 16.06
N ASN A 35 -17.13 -15.65 16.51
CA ASN A 35 -16.58 -16.96 16.17
C ASN A 35 -17.37 -18.14 16.79
N ILE A 36 -18.19 -17.91 17.81
CA ILE A 36 -19.02 -18.94 18.45
C ILE A 36 -20.42 -19.04 17.78
N PHE A 37 -20.92 -17.95 17.16
CA PHE A 37 -22.27 -17.90 16.61
C PHE A 37 -22.41 -18.35 15.14
N LEU A 38 -21.31 -18.50 14.40
CA LEU A 38 -21.32 -18.86 12.97
C LEU A 38 -21.27 -20.38 12.70
N ILE A 39 -21.38 -21.21 13.73
CA ILE A 39 -21.18 -22.65 13.63
C ILE A 39 -22.50 -23.43 13.44
N ASP A 40 -23.68 -22.84 13.69
CA ASP A 40 -24.89 -23.68 13.90
C ASP A 40 -25.92 -23.78 12.74
N ASP A 41 -25.83 -23.05 11.63
CA ASP A 41 -26.93 -23.02 10.64
C ASP A 41 -26.58 -23.32 9.17
N ALA A 42 -25.47 -23.99 8.83
CA ALA A 42 -25.17 -24.43 7.47
C ALA A 42 -25.04 -25.95 7.38
N PRO A 43 -25.43 -26.59 6.27
CA PRO A 43 -25.24 -28.04 6.10
C PRO A 43 -23.74 -28.37 6.08
N PHE A 44 -23.33 -28.97 7.17
CA PHE A 44 -21.99 -29.01 7.74
C PHE A 44 -20.94 -29.80 6.96
N ASP A 45 -21.32 -30.71 6.07
CA ASP A 45 -20.35 -31.67 5.52
C ASP A 45 -19.60 -31.21 4.26
N VAL A 46 -20.23 -30.41 3.41
CA VAL A 46 -19.58 -29.93 2.16
C VAL A 46 -18.63 -28.77 2.41
N HIS A 47 -18.95 -27.92 3.38
CA HIS A 47 -18.10 -26.78 3.73
C HIS A 47 -16.85 -27.18 4.52
N LYS A 48 -16.96 -28.18 5.39
CA LYS A 48 -15.83 -28.62 6.22
C LYS A 48 -14.73 -29.27 5.39
N SER A 49 -15.11 -30.12 4.41
CA SER A 49 -14.13 -30.73 3.51
C SER A 49 -13.43 -29.70 2.61
N LYS A 50 -14.15 -28.67 2.11
CA LYS A 50 -13.57 -27.60 1.31
C LYS A 50 -12.69 -26.64 2.15
N ILE A 51 -13.09 -26.33 3.38
CA ILE A 51 -12.28 -25.53 4.30
C ILE A 51 -10.98 -26.26 4.68
N GLU A 52 -11.05 -27.58 4.93
CA GLU A 52 -9.87 -28.39 5.19
C GLU A 52 -8.98 -28.54 3.96
N GLU A 53 -9.53 -28.60 2.75
CA GLU A 53 -8.78 -28.63 1.49
C GLU A 53 -8.12 -27.28 1.20
N ILE A 54 -8.78 -26.17 1.52
CA ILE A 54 -8.25 -24.81 1.40
C ILE A 54 -7.19 -24.53 2.45
N GLN A 55 -7.40 -25.00 3.67
CA GLN A 55 -6.37 -24.96 4.73
C GLN A 55 -5.13 -25.80 4.37
N LYS A 56 -5.25 -26.75 3.45
CA LYS A 56 -4.13 -27.55 2.93
C LYS A 56 -3.40 -26.92 1.74
N SER A 57 -3.94 -25.89 1.10
CA SER A 57 -3.30 -25.22 -0.04
C SER A 57 -2.58 -23.94 0.40
N LYS A 58 -1.26 -23.94 0.36
CA LYS A 58 -0.47 -22.72 0.51
C LYS A 58 -0.60 -21.91 -0.78
N THR A 59 -1.49 -20.94 -0.80
CA THR A 59 -1.71 -20.09 -1.94
C THR A 59 -0.78 -18.89 -1.84
N GLU A 60 0.16 -18.75 -2.75
CA GLU A 60 1.00 -17.57 -2.87
C GLU A 60 0.24 -16.49 -3.63
N TYR A 61 0.26 -15.27 -3.10
CA TYR A 61 -0.35 -14.08 -3.70
C TYR A 61 0.72 -13.07 -4.08
N ASP A 62 0.49 -12.37 -5.18
CA ASP A 62 1.32 -11.24 -5.57
C ASP A 62 1.08 -9.99 -4.71
N SER A 63 1.76 -8.89 -5.05
CA SER A 63 1.61 -7.60 -4.38
C SER A 63 0.19 -7.02 -4.43
N TYR A 64 -0.67 -7.54 -5.32
CA TYR A 64 -2.08 -7.16 -5.46
C TYR A 64 -3.03 -8.15 -4.80
N GLY A 65 -2.50 -9.22 -4.18
CA GLY A 65 -3.27 -10.27 -3.54
C GLY A 65 -3.88 -11.28 -4.52
N PHE A 66 -3.30 -11.44 -5.72
CA PHE A 66 -3.69 -12.49 -6.66
C PHE A 66 -2.94 -13.79 -6.41
N ARG A 67 -3.63 -14.89 -6.66
CA ARG A 67 -3.11 -16.24 -6.52
C ARG A 67 -1.99 -16.49 -7.52
N LEU A 68 -0.77 -16.73 -7.05
CA LEU A 68 0.39 -17.02 -7.90
C LEU A 68 0.62 -18.51 -8.10
N LYS A 69 0.30 -19.37 -7.13
CA LYS A 69 0.53 -20.81 -7.20
C LYS A 69 -0.26 -21.56 -6.13
N GLU A 70 -0.78 -22.72 -6.46
CA GLU A 70 -1.21 -23.69 -5.45
C GLU A 70 0.00 -24.41 -4.88
N SER A 71 0.33 -24.20 -3.64
CA SER A 71 1.14 -25.10 -2.87
C SER A 71 0.31 -25.61 -1.70
N ILE A 72 0.20 -26.91 -1.65
CA ILE A 72 -0.59 -27.62 -0.64
C ILE A 72 0.17 -27.61 0.67
N THR A 73 -0.03 -26.62 1.52
CA THR A 73 0.27 -26.73 2.96
C THR A 73 -0.57 -25.75 3.75
N SER A 74 -1.31 -26.30 4.69
CA SER A 74 -2.22 -25.55 5.56
C SER A 74 -1.46 -24.81 6.62
N THR A 75 -1.50 -23.50 6.60
CA THR A 75 -1.50 -22.66 7.81
C THR A 75 -1.89 -21.26 7.39
N LEU A 76 -2.69 -20.59 8.23
CA LEU A 76 -2.76 -19.13 8.22
C LEU A 76 -1.33 -18.60 8.10
N PRO A 77 -1.08 -17.56 7.29
CA PRO A 77 0.25 -16.99 7.18
C PRO A 77 0.78 -16.68 8.58
N SER A 78 2.01 -17.05 8.82
CA SER A 78 2.66 -16.66 10.06
C SER A 78 2.66 -15.13 10.18
N ASP A 79 2.64 -14.61 11.39
CA ASP A 79 2.74 -13.16 11.63
C ASP A 79 3.96 -12.56 10.89
N GLU A 80 5.03 -13.34 10.67
CA GLU A 80 6.20 -12.92 9.90
C GLU A 80 5.92 -12.76 8.40
N GLU A 81 5.14 -13.66 7.78
CA GLU A 81 4.74 -13.52 6.37
C GLU A 81 3.83 -12.32 6.15
N CYS A 82 2.96 -12.03 7.12
CA CYS A 82 2.08 -10.86 7.09
C CYS A 82 2.87 -9.55 7.18
N ILE A 83 3.89 -9.52 8.02
CA ILE A 83 4.72 -8.33 8.22
C ILE A 83 5.67 -8.11 7.03
N ASN A 84 6.10 -9.16 6.33
CA ASN A 84 6.93 -9.06 5.12
C ASN A 84 6.17 -8.50 3.89
N HIS A 85 4.92 -8.11 4.06
CA HIS A 85 4.09 -7.48 3.02
C HIS A 85 3.89 -8.32 1.75
N LYS A 86 4.06 -9.63 1.83
CA LYS A 86 3.96 -10.49 0.64
C LYS A 86 2.52 -10.70 0.18
N ARG A 87 1.54 -10.59 1.09
CA ARG A 87 0.12 -10.75 0.78
C ARG A 87 -0.76 -9.93 1.73
N PRO A 88 -1.96 -9.51 1.31
CA PRO A 88 -2.93 -8.94 2.22
C PRO A 88 -3.43 -10.02 3.19
N VAL A 89 -3.55 -9.65 4.45
CA VAL A 89 -4.15 -10.49 5.48
C VAL A 89 -5.39 -9.78 5.99
N TYR A 90 -6.51 -10.42 5.78
CA TYR A 90 -7.81 -9.93 6.26
C TYR A 90 -8.15 -10.62 7.57
N LEU A 91 -8.72 -9.89 8.53
CA LEU A 91 -9.12 -10.44 9.83
C LEU A 91 -10.22 -11.49 9.70
N LEU A 92 -11.10 -11.33 8.69
CA LEU A 92 -12.26 -12.18 8.43
C LEU A 92 -12.21 -12.85 7.05
N ASP A 93 -11.01 -13.22 6.57
CA ASP A 93 -10.82 -13.74 5.20
C ASP A 93 -11.71 -14.94 4.89
N THR A 94 -11.84 -15.89 5.78
CA THR A 94 -12.68 -17.07 5.61
C THR A 94 -14.18 -16.74 5.62
N ALA A 95 -14.60 -15.77 6.42
CA ALA A 95 -16.01 -15.36 6.51
C ALA A 95 -16.46 -14.55 5.29
N THR A 96 -15.52 -13.86 4.64
CA THR A 96 -15.80 -12.96 3.51
C THR A 96 -15.62 -13.61 2.15
N THR A 97 -15.12 -14.85 2.08
CA THR A 97 -14.94 -15.60 0.83
C THR A 97 -16.08 -16.58 0.61
N ARG A 98 -16.65 -16.59 -0.61
CA ARG A 98 -17.66 -17.54 -1.07
C ARG A 98 -17.11 -18.37 -2.22
N TYR A 99 -17.39 -19.67 -2.21
CA TYR A 99 -16.99 -20.62 -3.23
C TYR A 99 -18.20 -21.08 -4.04
N PHE A 100 -18.04 -21.32 -5.33
CA PHE A 100 -19.11 -21.64 -6.24
C PHE A 100 -18.87 -22.99 -6.93
N GLU A 101 -19.79 -23.92 -6.78
CA GLU A 101 -19.72 -25.20 -7.46
C GLU A 101 -20.15 -25.10 -8.93
N LYS A 102 -21.09 -24.21 -9.25
CA LYS A 102 -21.63 -24.00 -10.59
C LYS A 102 -21.23 -22.65 -11.17
N GLY A 103 -21.23 -22.53 -12.48
CA GLY A 103 -20.88 -21.32 -13.20
C GLY A 103 -19.37 -21.14 -13.39
N PRO A 104 -18.93 -20.01 -13.96
CA PRO A 104 -17.52 -19.76 -14.30
C PRO A 104 -16.66 -19.32 -13.10
N LEU A 105 -17.27 -18.81 -12.03
CA LEU A 105 -16.58 -18.40 -10.82
C LEU A 105 -16.18 -19.61 -9.98
N ASP A 106 -14.95 -19.60 -9.47
CA ASP A 106 -14.45 -20.49 -8.43
C ASP A 106 -14.72 -19.92 -7.06
N SER A 107 -14.27 -18.69 -6.85
CA SER A 107 -14.43 -18.00 -5.58
C SER A 107 -14.64 -16.50 -5.76
N PHE A 108 -15.27 -15.89 -4.77
CA PHE A 108 -15.50 -14.46 -4.68
C PHE A 108 -15.25 -14.00 -3.25
N HIS A 109 -14.36 -13.02 -3.12
CA HIS A 109 -14.00 -12.43 -1.84
C HIS A 109 -14.47 -10.98 -1.79
N THR A 110 -15.10 -10.61 -0.68
CA THR A 110 -15.43 -9.23 -0.35
C THR A 110 -14.58 -8.78 0.82
N GLY A 111 -13.87 -7.69 0.67
CA GLY A 111 -13.00 -7.18 1.72
C GLY A 111 -13.26 -5.70 1.99
N PHE A 112 -12.97 -5.28 3.19
CA PHE A 112 -13.01 -3.91 3.64
C PHE A 112 -11.62 -3.51 4.12
N PHE A 113 -11.16 -2.37 3.66
CA PHE A 113 -9.90 -1.78 4.10
C PHE A 113 -10.15 -0.38 4.64
N TYR A 114 -9.67 -0.13 5.84
CA TYR A 114 -9.63 1.19 6.46
C TYR A 114 -8.20 1.54 6.83
N LYS A 115 -7.75 2.69 6.39
CA LYS A 115 -6.52 3.32 6.87
C LYS A 115 -6.86 4.72 7.31
N GLY A 116 -6.92 4.91 8.62
CA GLY A 116 -7.21 6.18 9.25
C GLY A 116 -5.99 6.77 9.90
N SER A 117 -5.88 8.09 9.90
CA SER A 117 -4.83 8.80 10.60
C SER A 117 -5.34 10.08 11.25
N LEU A 118 -4.76 10.42 12.39
CA LEU A 118 -4.96 11.67 13.12
C LEU A 118 -3.63 12.44 13.10
N PRO A 119 -3.42 13.36 12.17
CA PRO A 119 -2.25 14.21 12.15
C PRO A 119 -2.42 15.38 13.13
N ILE A 120 -1.41 15.61 13.94
CA ILE A 120 -1.26 16.77 14.83
C ILE A 120 -0.06 17.55 14.31
N SER A 121 -0.30 18.69 13.69
CA SER A 121 0.75 19.52 13.07
C SER A 121 1.05 20.73 13.94
N MET A 122 2.34 20.97 14.18
CA MET A 122 2.85 22.15 14.83
C MET A 122 3.71 22.92 13.82
N ILE A 123 3.33 24.15 13.54
CA ILE A 123 4.08 25.07 12.68
C ILE A 123 4.77 26.07 13.57
N GLN A 124 5.99 26.48 13.22
CA GLN A 124 6.71 27.52 13.91
C GLN A 124 5.90 28.83 13.83
N GLY A 125 5.37 29.27 14.98
CA GLY A 125 4.44 30.39 15.08
C GLY A 125 3.10 30.06 15.76
N GLY A 126 2.84 28.80 16.09
CA GLY A 126 1.91 28.47 17.16
C GLY A 126 0.53 27.91 16.86
N VAL A 127 0.27 27.36 15.69
CA VAL A 127 -1.05 26.72 15.44
C VAL A 127 -0.93 25.20 15.39
N THR A 128 -1.54 24.52 16.37
CA THR A 128 -1.78 23.09 16.28
C THR A 128 -2.98 22.86 15.38
N HIS A 129 -2.78 22.15 14.29
CA HIS A 129 -3.82 21.85 13.33
C HIS A 129 -4.05 20.34 13.24
N THR A 130 -5.31 19.93 13.34
CA THR A 130 -5.73 18.55 13.12
C THR A 130 -6.43 18.42 11.78
N ASP A 131 -6.12 17.37 11.04
CA ASP A 131 -6.69 17.11 9.74
C ASP A 131 -7.22 15.68 9.64
N TYR A 132 -8.42 15.49 9.14
CA TYR A 132 -9.06 14.19 8.95
C TYR A 132 -9.03 13.69 7.49
N THR A 133 -8.50 14.47 6.57
CA THR A 133 -8.53 14.15 5.13
C THR A 133 -7.60 12.99 4.72
N GLN A 134 -6.79 12.48 5.64
CA GLN A 134 -5.92 11.32 5.41
C GLN A 134 -6.58 9.97 5.77
N ASN A 135 -7.90 9.93 5.84
CA ASN A 135 -8.65 8.71 6.09
C ASN A 135 -9.14 8.11 4.78
N ASN A 136 -8.89 6.83 4.55
CA ASN A 136 -9.32 6.10 3.38
C ASN A 136 -10.13 4.88 3.79
N ILE A 137 -11.30 4.75 3.20
CA ILE A 137 -12.13 3.56 3.28
C ILE A 137 -12.17 2.93 1.89
N GLU A 138 -11.85 1.66 1.76
CA GLU A 138 -11.92 0.94 0.50
C GLU A 138 -12.71 -0.35 0.66
N ASN A 139 -13.64 -0.62 -0.24
CA ASN A 139 -14.25 -1.92 -0.40
C ASN A 139 -13.57 -2.64 -1.56
N HIS A 140 -13.25 -3.90 -1.36
CA HIS A 140 -12.61 -4.76 -2.34
C HIS A 140 -13.51 -5.92 -2.70
N PHE A 141 -13.62 -6.20 -4.00
CA PHE A 141 -14.33 -7.33 -4.56
C PHE A 141 -13.36 -8.07 -5.47
N ARG A 142 -13.01 -9.29 -5.12
CA ARG A 142 -12.08 -10.13 -5.88
C ARG A 142 -12.75 -11.41 -6.27
N GLY A 143 -12.61 -11.82 -7.51
CA GLY A 143 -13.12 -13.07 -8.00
C GLY A 143 -12.07 -13.86 -8.75
N TYR A 144 -12.15 -15.18 -8.63
CA TYR A 144 -11.31 -16.13 -9.35
C TYR A 144 -12.19 -16.98 -10.24
N LEU A 145 -11.74 -17.21 -11.47
CA LEU A 145 -12.43 -18.09 -12.40
C LEU A 145 -11.95 -19.54 -12.23
N LYS A 146 -12.82 -20.50 -12.53
CA LYS A 146 -12.53 -21.95 -12.46
C LYS A 146 -11.39 -22.42 -13.36
N ASN A 147 -10.97 -21.59 -14.33
CA ASN A 147 -9.79 -21.91 -15.14
C ASN A 147 -8.48 -21.82 -14.32
N GLY A 148 -8.51 -21.37 -13.06
CA GLY A 148 -7.37 -21.23 -12.18
C GLY A 148 -6.33 -20.17 -12.62
N LYS A 149 -6.60 -19.47 -13.72
CA LYS A 149 -5.65 -18.53 -14.34
C LYS A 149 -6.16 -17.09 -14.39
N THR A 150 -7.46 -16.89 -14.28
CA THR A 150 -8.09 -15.57 -14.45
C THR A 150 -8.71 -15.12 -13.14
N SER A 151 -8.44 -13.88 -12.79
CA SER A 151 -9.03 -13.21 -11.65
C SER A 151 -9.44 -11.79 -12.01
N PHE A 152 -10.32 -11.20 -11.23
CA PHE A 152 -10.65 -9.78 -11.34
C PHE A 152 -10.61 -9.12 -9.97
N ASN A 153 -10.35 -7.82 -9.97
CA ASN A 153 -10.38 -6.99 -8.78
C ASN A 153 -11.17 -5.71 -9.06
N ILE A 154 -12.10 -5.42 -8.18
CA ILE A 154 -12.86 -4.17 -8.19
C ILE A 154 -12.68 -3.56 -6.80
N SER A 155 -12.26 -2.31 -6.72
CA SER A 155 -12.24 -1.59 -5.46
C SER A 155 -12.89 -0.22 -5.60
N THR A 156 -13.57 0.18 -4.54
CA THR A 156 -14.14 1.51 -4.42
C THR A 156 -13.51 2.19 -3.21
N ARG A 157 -13.16 3.46 -3.37
CA ARG A 157 -12.51 4.25 -2.33
C ARG A 157 -13.39 5.41 -1.94
N TYR A 158 -13.50 5.64 -0.65
CA TYR A 158 -14.14 6.80 -0.04
C TYR A 158 -13.09 7.58 0.75
N THR A 159 -12.89 8.83 0.38
CA THR A 159 -11.93 9.72 1.04
C THR A 159 -12.64 10.97 1.51
N PRO A 160 -12.52 11.35 2.80
CA PRO A 160 -13.06 12.61 3.29
C PRO A 160 -12.41 13.79 2.57
N ARG A 161 -13.22 14.78 2.23
CA ARG A 161 -12.78 16.01 1.54
C ARG A 161 -13.35 17.22 2.26
N LYS A 162 -12.53 18.24 2.46
CA LYS A 162 -12.96 19.52 3.07
C LYS A 162 -13.79 20.38 2.13
N ASP A 163 -13.57 20.21 0.83
CA ASP A 163 -14.22 20.95 -0.26
C ASP A 163 -15.48 20.27 -0.80
N LEU A 164 -15.86 19.12 -0.25
CA LEU A 164 -17.07 18.38 -0.57
C LEU A 164 -17.84 18.09 0.71
N ASP A 165 -19.14 17.82 0.57
CA ASP A 165 -20.09 17.67 1.70
C ASP A 165 -19.73 16.59 2.72
N PHE A 166 -18.79 15.71 2.44
CA PHE A 166 -18.20 14.78 3.41
C PHE A 166 -17.23 13.79 2.77
N PHE A 167 -17.64 13.03 1.73
CA PHE A 167 -16.82 12.01 1.10
C PHE A 167 -16.75 12.19 -0.42
N GLN A 168 -15.55 12.00 -0.96
CA GLN A 168 -15.38 11.75 -2.38
C GLN A 168 -15.38 10.25 -2.64
N PHE A 169 -16.25 9.79 -3.53
CA PHE A 169 -16.23 8.43 -4.08
C PHE A 169 -15.28 8.37 -5.27
N LEU A 170 -14.41 7.37 -5.29
CA LEU A 170 -13.52 7.09 -6.40
C LEU A 170 -13.54 5.60 -6.73
N ILE A 171 -13.51 5.27 -8.02
CA ILE A 171 -13.17 3.92 -8.45
C ILE A 171 -11.66 3.75 -8.22
N GLY A 172 -11.31 2.77 -7.41
CA GLY A 172 -9.92 2.37 -7.18
C GLY A 172 -9.44 1.45 -8.30
N ASP A 173 -9.24 0.18 -7.97
CA ASP A 173 -8.88 -0.83 -8.96
C ASP A 173 -10.14 -1.34 -9.68
N LEU A 174 -10.02 -1.55 -10.99
CA LEU A 174 -11.05 -2.18 -11.83
C LEU A 174 -10.32 -2.91 -12.96
N PHE A 175 -9.87 -4.13 -12.71
CA PHE A 175 -9.06 -4.84 -13.68
C PHE A 175 -9.28 -6.35 -13.66
N VAL A 176 -8.91 -6.98 -14.77
CA VAL A 176 -8.80 -8.43 -14.92
C VAL A 176 -7.33 -8.79 -15.06
N SER A 177 -6.92 -9.86 -14.40
CA SER A 177 -5.58 -10.44 -14.52
C SER A 177 -5.69 -11.87 -15.05
N HIS A 178 -4.86 -12.21 -16.02
CA HIS A 178 -4.78 -13.54 -16.60
C HIS A 178 -3.33 -14.06 -16.57
N GLN A 179 -3.14 -15.24 -15.98
CA GLN A 179 -1.86 -15.92 -15.90
C GLN A 179 -1.53 -16.55 -17.26
N LEU A 180 -0.52 -16.03 -17.95
CA LEU A 180 -0.05 -16.54 -19.24
C LEU A 180 0.84 -17.77 -19.05
N THR A 181 1.80 -17.69 -18.15
CA THR A 181 2.74 -18.76 -17.77
C THR A 181 2.87 -18.81 -16.25
N GLN A 182 3.64 -19.74 -15.72
CA GLN A 182 3.91 -19.81 -14.28
C GLN A 182 4.50 -18.49 -13.71
N HIS A 183 5.23 -17.72 -14.54
CA HIS A 183 5.94 -16.51 -14.12
C HIS A 183 5.36 -15.22 -14.71
N ASN A 184 4.49 -15.31 -15.71
CA ASN A 184 4.03 -14.12 -16.43
C ASN A 184 2.51 -14.01 -16.39
N ARG A 185 2.03 -12.81 -16.21
CA ARG A 185 0.60 -12.48 -16.29
C ARG A 185 0.38 -11.18 -17.04
N ILE A 186 -0.77 -11.08 -17.65
CA ILE A 186 -1.30 -9.83 -18.21
C ILE A 186 -2.38 -9.27 -17.30
N VAL A 187 -2.37 -7.95 -17.12
CA VAL A 187 -3.39 -7.21 -16.39
C VAL A 187 -4.00 -6.19 -17.33
N PHE A 188 -5.33 -6.15 -17.38
CA PHE A 188 -6.08 -5.21 -18.21
C PHE A 188 -7.16 -4.51 -17.41
N GLY A 189 -7.22 -3.18 -17.53
CA GLY A 189 -8.21 -2.34 -16.84
C GLY A 189 -7.55 -1.20 -16.06
N ASN A 190 -8.32 -0.61 -15.13
CA ASN A 190 -7.82 0.45 -14.26
C ASN A 190 -7.03 -0.13 -13.11
N SER A 191 -5.72 0.02 -13.15
CA SER A 191 -4.82 -0.51 -12.14
C SER A 191 -3.73 0.50 -11.80
N ARG A 192 -3.05 0.27 -10.68
CA ARG A 192 -1.91 1.10 -10.27
C ARG A 192 -0.77 0.95 -11.26
N THR A 193 -0.23 2.07 -11.75
CA THR A 193 0.93 2.08 -12.63
C THR A 193 2.21 1.81 -11.85
N HIS A 194 3.21 1.23 -12.51
CA HIS A 194 4.54 1.03 -11.92
C HIS A 194 5.45 2.21 -12.23
N THR A 195 5.17 3.34 -11.59
CA THR A 195 6.04 4.52 -11.60
C THR A 195 6.67 4.66 -10.22
N GLY A 196 7.87 4.08 -10.08
CA GLY A 196 8.55 3.93 -8.79
C GLY A 196 8.10 2.69 -7.99
N GLU A 197 9.01 2.17 -7.20
CA GLU A 197 8.78 0.93 -6.42
C GLU A 197 7.78 1.16 -5.26
N GLU A 198 7.91 2.25 -4.49
CA GLU A 198 6.93 2.54 -3.44
C GLU A 198 5.61 3.02 -4.03
N GLY A 199 5.63 3.83 -5.09
CA GLY A 199 4.43 4.34 -5.77
C GLY A 199 3.56 3.26 -6.40
N SER A 200 4.14 2.11 -6.75
CA SER A 200 3.42 0.95 -7.28
C SER A 200 2.69 0.13 -6.21
N LYS A 201 3.05 0.29 -4.93
CA LYS A 201 2.48 -0.49 -3.83
C LYS A 201 1.10 0.02 -3.41
N PRO A 202 0.20 -0.87 -3.04
CA PRO A 202 -1.07 -0.47 -2.40
C PRO A 202 -0.81 0.07 -0.99
N ASP A 203 -1.75 0.87 -0.47
CA ASP A 203 -1.62 1.58 0.81
C ASP A 203 -1.33 0.67 2.01
N TRP A 204 -1.86 -0.57 1.99
CA TRP A 204 -1.65 -1.53 3.06
C TRP A 204 -0.20 -2.08 3.11
N GLN A 205 0.54 -2.03 2.00
CA GLN A 205 1.95 -2.44 1.95
C GLN A 205 2.92 -1.34 2.42
N VAL A 206 2.48 -0.10 2.46
CA VAL A 206 3.34 1.00 2.87
C VAL A 206 3.46 1.03 4.38
N PRO A 207 4.68 0.86 4.93
CA PRO A 207 4.87 0.75 6.39
C PRO A 207 4.67 2.06 7.13
N LEU A 208 4.96 3.18 6.49
CA LEU A 208 4.67 4.51 7.02
C LEU A 208 3.24 4.93 6.69
N ILE A 209 2.69 5.87 7.44
CA ILE A 209 1.33 6.37 7.22
C ILE A 209 1.25 7.06 5.86
N SER A 210 2.29 7.78 5.47
CA SER A 210 2.37 8.49 4.19
C SER A 210 3.41 7.87 3.26
N TYR A 211 3.13 7.90 1.97
CA TYR A 211 4.11 7.64 0.92
C TYR A 211 5.23 8.70 0.93
N SER A 212 6.37 8.35 0.34
CA SER A 212 7.46 9.28 0.07
C SER A 212 7.03 10.42 -0.87
N GLN A 213 7.80 11.50 -0.89
CA GLN A 213 7.57 12.65 -1.75
C GLN A 213 7.57 12.26 -3.23
N ILE A 214 8.57 11.46 -3.67
CA ILE A 214 8.63 10.98 -5.06
C ILE A 214 7.42 10.13 -5.41
N SER A 215 6.98 9.24 -4.52
CA SER A 215 5.79 8.41 -4.76
C SER A 215 4.51 9.22 -4.81
N ARG A 216 4.36 10.26 -3.98
CA ARG A 216 3.21 11.17 -3.99
C ARG A 216 3.14 12.03 -5.24
N ASN A 217 4.30 12.48 -5.76
CA ASN A 217 4.37 13.37 -6.91
C ASN A 217 4.41 12.61 -8.24
N PHE A 218 5.19 11.55 -8.35
CA PHE A 218 5.43 10.86 -9.62
C PHE A 218 4.62 9.59 -9.80
N GLY A 219 4.32 8.88 -8.69
CA GLY A 219 3.62 7.59 -8.69
C GLY A 219 2.30 7.62 -7.94
N ASN A 220 1.95 6.49 -7.33
CA ASN A 220 0.74 6.26 -6.53
C ASN A 220 -0.55 6.62 -7.26
N ILE A 221 -0.63 6.30 -8.54
CA ILE A 221 -1.75 6.63 -9.42
C ILE A 221 -2.27 5.37 -10.11
N ARG A 222 -3.56 5.37 -10.41
CA ARG A 222 -4.23 4.33 -11.19
C ARG A 222 -4.62 4.90 -12.56
N LYS A 223 -4.37 4.10 -13.59
CA LYS A 223 -4.70 4.44 -14.98
C LYS A 223 -5.29 3.23 -15.67
N PHE A 224 -6.16 3.48 -16.65
CA PHE A 224 -6.72 2.44 -17.48
C PHE A 224 -5.72 2.02 -18.55
N GLY A 225 -5.47 0.73 -18.69
CA GLY A 225 -4.52 0.23 -19.68
C GLY A 225 -4.28 -1.26 -19.60
N ALA A 226 -3.19 -1.70 -20.15
CA ALA A 226 -2.73 -3.08 -20.11
C ALA A 226 -1.26 -3.13 -19.72
N ARG A 227 -0.89 -4.16 -18.95
CA ARG A 227 0.50 -4.42 -18.60
C ARG A 227 0.81 -5.90 -18.53
N VAL A 228 2.07 -6.23 -18.75
CA VAL A 228 2.63 -7.57 -18.55
C VAL A 228 3.56 -7.51 -17.36
N VAL A 229 3.35 -8.41 -16.43
CA VAL A 229 4.16 -8.54 -15.21
C VAL A 229 4.80 -9.91 -15.20
N GLY A 230 6.11 -9.93 -14.97
CA GLY A 230 6.88 -11.16 -14.83
C GLY A 230 7.58 -11.23 -13.49
N GLU A 231 7.54 -12.41 -12.86
CA GLU A 231 8.19 -12.65 -11.58
C GLU A 231 8.98 -13.98 -11.62
N TYR A 232 10.29 -13.84 -11.58
CA TYR A 232 11.27 -14.92 -11.59
C TYR A 232 12.15 -14.84 -10.35
N ASP A 233 12.90 -15.88 -10.05
CA ASP A 233 13.81 -15.91 -8.91
C ASP A 233 14.83 -14.76 -8.94
N LEU A 234 15.35 -14.43 -10.12
CA LEU A 234 16.42 -13.44 -10.29
C LEU A 234 15.96 -12.10 -10.86
N VAL A 235 14.79 -12.05 -11.49
CA VAL A 235 14.32 -10.87 -12.22
C VAL A 235 12.82 -10.70 -12.03
N GLU A 236 12.38 -9.47 -11.78
CA GLU A 236 10.98 -9.04 -11.86
C GLU A 236 10.87 -7.93 -12.89
N TYR A 237 9.79 -7.90 -13.65
CA TYR A 237 9.51 -6.80 -14.55
C TYR A 237 8.01 -6.47 -14.63
N ASP A 238 7.74 -5.22 -14.96
CA ASP A 238 6.39 -4.70 -15.17
C ASP A 238 6.43 -3.69 -16.33
N PHE A 239 5.83 -4.05 -17.48
CA PHE A 239 5.75 -3.19 -18.65
C PHE A 239 4.30 -2.93 -18.98
N GLY A 240 3.90 -1.66 -19.09
CA GLY A 240 2.53 -1.28 -19.37
C GLY A 240 2.35 -0.11 -20.30
N GLY A 241 1.19 -0.11 -20.96
CA GLY A 241 0.68 1.00 -21.75
C GLY A 241 -0.67 1.42 -21.19
N TYR A 242 -0.83 2.70 -20.90
CA TYR A 242 -2.00 3.24 -20.20
C TYR A 242 -2.53 4.50 -20.89
N SER A 243 -3.78 4.82 -20.61
CA SER A 243 -4.28 6.17 -20.84
C SER A 243 -3.47 7.18 -20.03
N SER A 244 -3.11 8.30 -20.64
CA SER A 244 -2.46 9.39 -19.92
C SER A 244 -3.41 10.17 -18.99
N ASP A 245 -4.72 9.93 -19.10
CA ASP A 245 -5.68 10.43 -18.13
C ASP A 245 -5.77 9.50 -16.92
N SER A 246 -5.94 10.11 -15.75
CA SER A 246 -6.27 9.43 -14.52
C SER A 246 -7.71 9.73 -14.14
N TYR A 247 -8.38 8.75 -13.50
CA TYR A 247 -9.76 8.91 -13.01
C TYR A 247 -10.86 8.93 -14.08
N PHE A 248 -10.60 8.42 -15.29
CA PHE A 248 -11.61 8.32 -16.38
C PHE A 248 -12.30 9.64 -16.75
N ARG A 249 -11.62 10.77 -16.66
CA ARG A 249 -12.17 12.05 -17.11
C ARG A 249 -12.34 12.08 -18.63
N GLU A 250 -11.31 11.57 -19.32
CA GLU A 250 -11.32 11.38 -20.77
C GLU A 250 -10.81 9.97 -21.08
N PHE A 251 -11.53 9.22 -21.89
CA PHE A 251 -11.14 7.87 -22.26
C PHE A 251 -10.04 7.93 -23.34
N PHE A 252 -8.80 7.55 -22.98
CA PHE A 252 -7.63 7.54 -23.85
C PHE A 252 -7.35 8.86 -24.61
N PRO A 253 -7.22 10.00 -23.93
CA PRO A 253 -6.84 11.25 -24.60
C PRO A 253 -5.46 11.13 -25.24
N ARG A 254 -4.55 10.40 -24.62
CA ARG A 254 -3.18 10.07 -25.07
C ARG A 254 -2.69 8.80 -24.36
N VAL A 255 -1.47 8.38 -24.65
CA VAL A 255 -0.87 7.16 -24.09
C VAL A 255 0.32 7.49 -23.19
N GLU A 256 0.46 6.71 -22.14
CA GLU A 256 1.63 6.66 -21.28
C GLU A 256 2.18 5.23 -21.25
N PHE A 257 3.50 5.09 -21.34
CA PHE A 257 4.20 3.82 -21.21
C PHE A 257 4.98 3.80 -19.92
N THR A 258 4.95 2.68 -19.20
CA THR A 258 5.78 2.42 -18.04
C THR A 258 6.60 1.16 -18.26
N GLY A 259 7.83 1.16 -17.79
CA GLY A 259 8.69 -0.01 -17.78
C GLY A 259 9.54 -0.02 -16.53
N TRP A 260 9.49 -1.10 -15.76
CA TRP A 260 10.26 -1.29 -14.56
C TRP A 260 10.88 -2.69 -14.52
N VAL A 261 12.15 -2.77 -14.15
CA VAL A 261 12.88 -4.04 -14.02
C VAL A 261 13.61 -4.05 -12.69
N ASN A 262 13.47 -5.14 -11.94
CA ASN A 262 14.19 -5.41 -10.71
C ASN A 262 15.06 -6.66 -10.87
N PHE A 263 16.29 -6.58 -10.43
CA PHE A 263 17.23 -7.67 -10.31
C PHE A 263 17.30 -8.15 -8.86
N LYS A 264 17.25 -9.47 -8.65
CA LYS A 264 17.33 -10.13 -7.33
C LYS A 264 18.56 -11.04 -7.27
N PRO A 265 19.78 -10.51 -7.08
CA PRO A 265 21.01 -11.31 -7.16
C PRO A 265 21.06 -12.47 -6.16
N LEU A 266 20.36 -12.32 -5.04
CA LEU A 266 20.30 -13.32 -3.97
C LEU A 266 19.03 -14.20 -4.04
N GLY A 267 18.21 -14.10 -5.09
CA GLY A 267 16.92 -14.78 -5.20
C GLY A 267 16.98 -16.31 -5.15
N LYS A 268 18.12 -16.89 -5.51
CA LYS A 268 18.36 -18.36 -5.46
C LYS A 268 19.02 -18.84 -4.16
N THR A 269 19.32 -17.95 -3.21
CA THR A 269 20.05 -18.30 -2.00
C THR A 269 19.15 -18.74 -0.85
N ASN A 270 17.83 -18.85 -1.07
CA ASN A 270 16.82 -19.17 -0.06
C ASN A 270 16.95 -18.32 1.22
N GLY A 271 17.31 -17.04 1.06
CA GLY A 271 17.43 -16.09 2.16
C GLY A 271 18.71 -16.23 3.03
N LYS A 272 19.62 -17.12 2.67
CA LYS A 272 20.87 -17.34 3.45
C LYS A 272 21.68 -16.06 3.65
N TYR A 273 21.72 -15.21 2.62
CA TYR A 273 22.44 -13.92 2.63
C TYR A 273 21.50 -12.72 2.62
N GLY A 274 20.21 -12.93 2.91
CA GLY A 274 19.17 -11.92 2.82
C GLY A 274 18.53 -11.86 1.44
N ASP A 275 17.75 -10.82 1.23
CA ASP A 275 17.09 -10.50 -0.04
C ASP A 275 17.60 -9.13 -0.52
N LEU A 276 18.25 -9.11 -1.68
CA LEU A 276 18.72 -7.90 -2.35
C LEU A 276 17.92 -7.72 -3.64
N LYS A 277 17.28 -6.57 -3.77
CA LYS A 277 16.58 -6.15 -4.99
C LYS A 277 17.18 -4.81 -5.46
N ILE A 278 17.60 -4.76 -6.70
CA ILE A 278 18.12 -3.55 -7.34
C ILE A 278 17.37 -3.39 -8.65
N GLY A 279 16.83 -2.22 -8.90
CA GLY A 279 16.06 -2.02 -10.11
C GLY A 279 15.94 -0.57 -10.52
N GLY A 280 15.18 -0.37 -11.55
CA GLY A 280 14.86 0.94 -12.07
C GLY A 280 13.89 0.87 -13.21
N GLY A 281 13.43 2.03 -13.62
CA GLY A 281 12.47 2.10 -14.71
C GLY A 281 12.17 3.52 -15.16
N ILE A 282 11.29 3.57 -16.14
CA ILE A 282 10.84 4.81 -16.75
C ILE A 282 9.32 4.82 -16.86
N SER A 283 8.75 6.01 -16.79
CA SER A 283 7.38 6.31 -17.20
C SER A 283 7.43 7.48 -18.18
N SER A 284 6.88 7.33 -19.38
CA SER A 284 6.89 8.33 -20.43
C SER A 284 5.51 8.45 -21.03
N GLY A 285 4.99 9.67 -21.11
CA GLY A 285 3.66 9.92 -21.65
C GLY A 285 3.48 11.31 -22.21
N HIS A 286 2.31 11.51 -22.78
CA HIS A 286 1.88 12.81 -23.29
C HIS A 286 0.45 13.10 -22.82
N ASN A 287 0.28 14.27 -22.21
CA ASN A 287 -1.02 14.85 -21.92
C ASN A 287 -0.83 16.37 -21.85
N ASN A 288 -1.34 17.11 -22.83
CA ASN A 288 -1.04 18.52 -23.09
C ASN A 288 0.44 18.84 -23.34
N PHE A 289 1.36 18.09 -22.77
CA PHE A 289 2.81 18.14 -23.01
C PHE A 289 3.41 16.73 -22.74
N THR A 290 4.61 16.51 -23.23
CA THR A 290 5.38 15.29 -22.97
C THR A 290 5.98 15.35 -21.57
N TYR A 291 5.94 14.23 -20.86
CA TYR A 291 6.55 14.09 -19.55
C TYR A 291 7.28 12.74 -19.44
N ASN A 292 8.38 12.75 -18.69
CA ASN A 292 9.21 11.58 -18.47
C ASN A 292 9.64 11.51 -17.01
N VAL A 293 9.52 10.35 -16.40
CA VAL A 293 10.02 10.03 -15.07
C VAL A 293 10.96 8.85 -15.18
N ALA A 294 12.18 8.98 -14.67
CA ALA A 294 13.13 7.87 -14.56
C ALA A 294 13.47 7.65 -13.08
N GLY A 295 13.57 6.41 -12.66
CA GLY A 295 13.84 6.05 -11.28
C GLY A 295 14.77 4.87 -11.12
N ALA A 296 15.43 4.80 -9.98
CA ALA A 296 16.25 3.68 -9.54
C ALA A 296 15.91 3.30 -8.09
N TYR A 297 15.99 2.02 -7.80
CA TYR A 297 15.62 1.45 -6.51
C TYR A 297 16.62 0.42 -6.05
N ALA A 298 16.85 0.37 -4.74
CA ALA A 298 17.58 -0.69 -4.08
C ALA A 298 16.91 -1.05 -2.76
N ARG A 299 16.78 -2.34 -2.48
CA ARG A 299 16.31 -2.87 -1.21
C ARG A 299 17.23 -3.99 -0.76
N TYR A 300 17.61 -3.95 0.51
CA TYR A 300 18.25 -5.08 1.17
C TYR A 300 17.49 -5.43 2.44
N GLN A 301 17.17 -6.71 2.60
CA GLN A 301 16.51 -7.23 3.78
C GLN A 301 17.28 -8.45 4.30
N TYR A 302 17.64 -8.43 5.56
CA TYR A 302 18.26 -9.56 6.23
C TYR A 302 17.79 -9.68 7.68
N LYS A 303 17.19 -10.81 8.03
CA LYS A 303 16.62 -11.06 9.37
C LYS A 303 15.66 -9.92 9.78
N LYS A 304 16.03 -9.21 10.85
CA LYS A 304 15.24 -8.13 11.45
C LYS A 304 15.45 -6.75 10.80
N PHE A 305 16.41 -6.64 9.90
CA PHE A 305 16.82 -5.39 9.27
C PHE A 305 16.35 -5.33 7.83
N ARG A 306 15.87 -4.16 7.41
CA ARG A 306 15.60 -3.84 6.02
C ARG A 306 15.99 -2.41 5.75
N ALA A 307 16.52 -2.14 4.56
CA ALA A 307 16.76 -0.79 4.04
C ALA A 307 16.22 -0.70 2.62
N ASP A 308 15.48 0.36 2.35
CA ASP A 308 14.97 0.73 1.03
C ASP A 308 15.57 2.08 0.62
N PHE A 309 15.99 2.19 -0.62
CA PHE A 309 16.42 3.43 -1.26
C PHE A 309 15.70 3.56 -2.59
N GLU A 310 15.21 4.75 -2.91
CA GLU A 310 14.67 5.06 -4.23
C GLU A 310 15.02 6.50 -4.59
N PHE A 311 15.41 6.68 -5.84
CA PHE A 311 15.68 7.96 -6.49
C PHE A 311 14.81 8.08 -7.73
N ALA A 312 14.29 9.26 -8.00
CA ALA A 312 13.59 9.56 -9.23
C ALA A 312 13.88 10.99 -9.71
N ASN A 313 13.97 11.12 -11.05
CA ASN A 313 14.09 12.38 -11.76
C ASN A 313 13.00 12.49 -12.80
N ALA A 314 12.41 13.67 -12.93
CA ALA A 314 11.29 13.92 -13.83
C ALA A 314 11.54 15.16 -14.69
N ASP A 315 11.27 15.01 -15.99
CA ASP A 315 11.09 16.10 -16.95
C ASP A 315 9.60 16.18 -17.27
N GLY A 316 8.87 16.91 -16.44
CA GLY A 316 7.42 16.77 -16.32
C GLY A 316 6.99 15.44 -15.70
N TYR A 317 5.80 15.41 -15.12
CA TYR A 317 5.23 14.20 -14.50
C TYR A 317 3.72 14.25 -14.42
N ASN A 318 3.10 13.07 -14.30
CA ASN A 318 1.66 12.89 -14.19
C ASN A 318 1.36 11.85 -13.10
N GLY A 319 1.51 12.26 -11.85
CA GLY A 319 1.33 11.41 -10.68
C GLY A 319 0.06 11.71 -9.89
N ASN A 320 0.00 11.20 -8.67
CA ASN A 320 -1.19 11.32 -7.81
C ASN A 320 -1.59 12.78 -7.49
N LEU A 321 -0.62 13.68 -7.40
CA LEU A 321 -0.89 15.11 -7.15
C LEU A 321 -1.20 15.91 -8.43
N GLY A 322 -1.24 15.23 -9.59
CA GLY A 322 -1.62 15.82 -10.87
C GLY A 322 -0.49 15.96 -11.86
N LEU A 323 -0.83 16.64 -12.96
CA LEU A 323 0.06 16.87 -14.09
C LEU A 323 0.93 18.13 -13.86
N SER A 324 2.23 18.03 -14.08
CA SER A 324 3.19 19.12 -13.93
C SER A 324 4.21 19.13 -15.06
N LYS A 325 4.55 20.32 -15.57
CA LYS A 325 5.63 20.54 -16.55
C LYS A 325 7.01 20.70 -15.92
N LYS A 326 7.09 20.75 -14.58
CA LYS A 326 8.32 21.07 -13.87
C LYS A 326 9.34 19.97 -13.97
N HIS A 327 10.60 20.36 -14.09
CA HIS A 327 11.72 19.47 -13.85
C HIS A 327 11.83 19.25 -12.33
N ALA A 328 11.76 18.02 -11.89
CA ALA A 328 11.76 17.70 -10.47
C ALA A 328 12.58 16.46 -10.18
N ARG A 329 13.12 16.35 -8.97
CA ARG A 329 13.83 15.15 -8.52
C ARG A 329 13.62 14.91 -7.05
N GLY A 330 13.84 13.69 -6.64
CA GLY A 330 13.80 13.36 -5.22
C GLY A 330 14.39 12.00 -4.95
N LEU A 331 14.56 11.73 -3.69
CA LEU A 331 15.00 10.42 -3.19
C LEU A 331 14.44 10.19 -1.79
N TYR A 332 14.33 8.94 -1.43
CA TYR A 332 14.18 8.57 -0.03
C TYR A 332 15.09 7.40 0.33
N THR A 333 15.44 7.35 1.60
CA THR A 333 16.02 6.16 2.24
C THR A 333 15.18 5.83 3.46
N THR A 334 14.73 4.59 3.58
CA THR A 334 14.01 4.11 4.75
C THR A 334 14.71 2.91 5.34
N VAL A 335 14.96 2.97 6.63
CA VAL A 335 15.54 1.86 7.40
C VAL A 335 14.48 1.31 8.35
N TYR A 336 14.40 -0.01 8.45
CA TYR A 336 13.44 -0.73 9.27
C TYR A 336 14.19 -1.67 10.20
N TYR A 337 13.76 -1.72 11.43
CA TYR A 337 14.27 -2.68 12.39
C TYR A 337 13.13 -3.30 13.19
N ARG A 338 12.99 -4.62 13.08
CA ARG A 338 11.96 -5.37 13.79
C ARG A 338 12.49 -5.76 15.17
N ILE A 339 11.99 -5.09 16.21
CA ILE A 339 12.37 -5.37 17.59
C ILE A 339 11.81 -6.74 18.00
N THR A 340 10.49 -6.91 17.81
CA THR A 340 9.76 -8.16 18.05
C THR A 340 8.92 -8.52 16.81
N PRO A 341 8.32 -9.69 16.68
CA PRO A 341 7.40 -10.00 15.58
C PRO A 341 6.26 -8.98 15.41
N LYS A 342 5.87 -8.29 16.50
CA LYS A 342 4.77 -7.32 16.51
C LYS A 342 5.20 -5.86 16.48
N VAL A 343 6.48 -5.54 16.72
CA VAL A 343 6.97 -4.17 16.87
C VAL A 343 8.08 -3.88 15.87
N GLU A 344 7.89 -2.88 15.03
CA GLU A 344 8.84 -2.43 14.03
C GLU A 344 9.12 -0.92 14.18
N LEU A 345 10.39 -0.56 14.24
CA LEU A 345 10.87 0.82 14.16
C LEU A 345 11.26 1.16 12.73
N LEU A 346 11.01 2.41 12.36
CA LEU A 346 11.34 2.94 11.03
C LEU A 346 11.97 4.31 11.16
N ALA A 347 12.91 4.58 10.27
CA ALA A 347 13.43 5.93 10.05
C ALA A 347 13.52 6.18 8.55
N ARG A 348 13.06 7.36 8.09
CA ARG A 348 13.13 7.78 6.68
C ARG A 348 13.74 9.16 6.58
N TYR A 349 14.68 9.30 5.67
CA TYR A 349 15.05 10.58 5.07
C TYR A 349 14.38 10.67 3.70
N ASP A 350 13.68 11.75 3.43
CA ASP A 350 12.91 11.97 2.20
C ASP A 350 13.21 13.38 1.68
N PHE A 351 13.84 13.45 0.51
CA PHE A 351 14.24 14.68 -0.14
C PHE A 351 13.46 14.86 -1.44
N PHE A 352 12.98 16.07 -1.69
CA PHE A 352 12.29 16.41 -2.90
C PHE A 352 12.59 17.85 -3.34
N GLN A 353 12.95 18.01 -4.59
CA GLN A 353 13.10 19.29 -5.27
C GLN A 353 12.01 19.38 -6.34
N PRO A 354 10.93 20.13 -6.07
CA PRO A 354 9.76 20.17 -6.94
C PRO A 354 9.94 20.98 -8.23
N ASP A 355 11.04 21.75 -8.33
CA ASP A 355 11.34 22.61 -9.47
C ASP A 355 12.84 22.87 -9.53
N LEU A 356 13.51 22.21 -10.46
CA LEU A 356 14.95 22.33 -10.66
C LEU A 356 15.37 23.67 -11.28
N ASP A 357 14.43 24.33 -11.96
CA ASP A 357 14.66 25.61 -12.63
C ASP A 357 14.63 26.78 -11.64
N VAL A 358 14.20 26.53 -10.41
CA VAL A 358 14.13 27.54 -9.35
C VAL A 358 14.99 27.12 -8.18
N SER A 359 15.99 27.95 -7.87
CA SER A 359 16.85 27.73 -6.72
C SER A 359 16.09 27.84 -5.39
N LYS A 360 16.52 27.11 -4.36
CA LYS A 360 15.98 27.14 -2.99
C LYS A 360 14.50 26.75 -2.92
N LYS A 361 14.16 25.58 -3.48
CA LYS A 361 12.83 24.97 -3.35
C LYS A 361 12.89 23.53 -2.80
N ASP A 362 13.91 23.25 -2.02
CA ASP A 362 14.08 21.92 -1.45
C ASP A 362 13.08 21.66 -0.32
N ILE A 363 12.57 20.43 -0.29
CA ILE A 363 11.75 19.89 0.79
C ILE A 363 12.49 18.67 1.35
N LYS A 364 12.73 18.67 2.65
CA LYS A 364 13.35 17.55 3.37
C LYS A 364 12.39 17.10 4.47
N GLU A 365 12.07 15.82 4.50
CA GLU A 365 11.27 15.22 5.57
C GLU A 365 12.12 14.17 6.30
N TYR A 366 12.22 14.30 7.61
CA TYR A 366 12.83 13.32 8.50
C TYR A 366 11.70 12.64 9.26
N VAL A 367 11.54 11.36 9.05
CA VAL A 367 10.43 10.60 9.63
C VAL A 367 10.98 9.54 10.55
N VAL A 368 10.42 9.46 11.75
CA VAL A 368 10.62 8.33 12.67
C VAL A 368 9.26 7.69 12.90
N GLY A 369 9.19 6.37 12.78
CA GLY A 369 7.95 5.62 12.88
C GLY A 369 8.05 4.42 13.80
N LEU A 370 6.92 4.10 14.43
CA LEU A 370 6.69 2.89 15.20
C LEU A 370 5.42 2.22 14.67
N ASN A 371 5.54 0.94 14.28
CA ASN A 371 4.40 0.11 13.93
C ASN A 371 4.20 -0.98 14.97
N TYR A 372 2.94 -1.19 15.37
CA TYR A 372 2.52 -2.30 16.20
C TYR A 372 1.51 -3.15 15.43
N TYR A 373 1.88 -4.39 15.14
CA TYR A 373 1.09 -5.37 14.40
C TYR A 373 0.34 -6.28 15.38
N LEU A 374 -0.95 -6.07 15.57
CA LEU A 374 -1.75 -6.91 16.44
C LEU A 374 -2.16 -8.22 15.73
N LYS A 375 -2.58 -8.12 14.48
CA LYS A 375 -2.95 -9.23 13.59
C LYS A 375 -2.29 -9.06 12.23
N GLY A 376 -0.96 -9.03 12.19
CA GLY A 376 -0.21 -8.76 10.97
C GLY A 376 -0.66 -7.45 10.30
N GLN A 377 -0.87 -7.49 8.99
CA GLN A 377 -1.39 -6.34 8.23
C GLN A 377 -2.89 -6.09 8.47
N GLY A 378 -3.63 -7.09 8.94
CA GLY A 378 -5.07 -7.01 9.17
C GLY A 378 -5.44 -6.00 10.26
N LEU A 379 -4.62 -5.87 11.29
CA LEU A 379 -4.79 -4.85 12.32
C LEU A 379 -3.42 -4.30 12.73
N ARG A 380 -3.15 -3.05 12.35
CA ARG A 380 -1.88 -2.38 12.60
C ARG A 380 -2.12 -0.98 13.15
N PHE A 381 -1.40 -0.64 14.21
CA PHE A 381 -1.31 0.71 14.75
C PHE A 381 0.04 1.33 14.37
N MET A 382 0.02 2.61 14.07
CA MET A 382 1.17 3.35 13.56
C MET A 382 1.33 4.67 14.30
N LEU A 383 2.56 5.01 14.65
CA LEU A 383 2.93 6.33 15.16
C LEU A 383 4.06 6.86 14.30
N ASN A 384 3.87 8.02 13.66
CA ASN A 384 4.92 8.68 12.91
C ASN A 384 5.16 10.09 13.45
N TYR A 385 6.42 10.45 13.63
CA TYR A 385 6.86 11.82 13.79
C TYR A 385 7.55 12.26 12.51
N ILE A 386 7.17 13.42 11.99
CA ILE A 386 7.72 14.02 10.77
C ILE A 386 8.23 15.41 11.10
N PHE A 387 9.51 15.63 10.89
CA PHE A 387 10.08 16.97 10.83
C PHE A 387 10.28 17.32 9.36
N ARG A 388 9.63 18.39 8.91
CA ARG A 388 9.72 18.88 7.54
C ARG A 388 10.42 20.24 7.53
N GLN A 389 11.48 20.32 6.74
CA GLN A 389 12.15 21.55 6.38
C GLN A 389 11.79 21.93 4.94
N SER A 390 11.58 23.20 4.69
CA SER A 390 11.24 23.71 3.36
C SER A 390 11.92 25.06 3.13
N ASP A 391 12.67 25.17 2.03
CA ASP A 391 13.34 26.42 1.68
C ASP A 391 12.36 27.56 1.29
N PHE A 392 11.10 27.24 1.03
CA PHE A 392 10.05 28.20 0.60
C PHE A 392 8.86 28.26 1.55
N GLY A 393 9.01 27.79 2.76
CA GLY A 393 7.98 27.80 3.79
C GLY A 393 8.56 27.63 5.17
N ASN A 394 7.69 27.64 6.17
CA ASN A 394 8.11 27.41 7.55
C ASN A 394 8.37 25.92 7.81
N ASP A 395 9.39 25.66 8.62
CA ASP A 395 9.62 24.33 9.16
C ASP A 395 8.40 23.86 9.99
N SER A 396 8.10 22.59 9.89
CA SER A 396 6.94 22.04 10.58
C SER A 396 7.24 20.70 11.24
N HIS A 397 6.60 20.47 12.36
CA HIS A 397 6.62 19.21 13.09
C HIS A 397 5.22 18.59 13.04
N ARG A 398 5.15 17.29 12.76
CA ARG A 398 3.88 16.58 12.68
C ARG A 398 3.99 15.25 13.41
N ILE A 399 3.05 15.00 14.31
CA ILE A 399 2.85 13.68 14.90
C ILE A 399 1.60 13.10 14.28
N ILE A 400 1.67 11.87 13.77
CA ILE A 400 0.55 11.20 13.15
C ILE A 400 0.33 9.87 13.85
N LEU A 401 -0.87 9.70 14.39
CA LEU A 401 -1.37 8.42 14.87
C LEU A 401 -2.18 7.77 13.75
N GLY A 402 -1.91 6.52 13.44
CA GLY A 402 -2.58 5.80 12.36
C GLY A 402 -3.07 4.43 12.78
N THR A 403 -4.16 4.00 12.15
CA THR A 403 -4.73 2.66 12.30
C THR A 403 -5.02 2.10 10.92
N GLN A 404 -4.69 0.83 10.70
CA GLN A 404 -5.05 0.08 9.51
C GLN A 404 -5.85 -1.14 9.93
N ILE A 405 -6.99 -1.35 9.26
CA ILE A 405 -7.88 -2.49 9.46
C ILE A 405 -8.18 -3.09 8.07
N MET A 406 -8.07 -4.41 7.94
CA MET A 406 -8.44 -5.17 6.75
C MET A 406 -9.39 -6.30 7.17
N LEU A 407 -10.68 -6.17 6.79
CA LEU A 407 -11.74 -7.13 7.07
C LEU A 407 -12.12 -7.91 5.83
#